data_615fb037820a5eea01e665157b627b8b
#
_entry.id   615fb037820a5eea01e665157b627b8b
#
_cell.length_a   1.000
_cell.length_b   1.000
_cell.length_c   1.000
_cell.angle_alpha   90.00
_cell.angle_beta   90.00
_cell.angle_gamma   90.00
#
_symmetry.space_group_name_H-M   'P 1'
#
loop_
_entity.id
_entity.type
_entity.pdbx_description
1 polymer ?
#
loop_
_entity_poly.entity_id
_entity_poly.type
_entity_poly.pdbx_seq_one_letter_code
_entity_poly.pdbx_strand_id
1 'polypeptide(L)'
;TTFDVCEIDLLDPDDLQPPYNEPVLSGGPCDMAAATHEDAVFDFSNGDQACFKILRTWTVMDWCQMNTQTGGLWSHIQVIKVMNSVAPEIEPIADLDECSFDPQCGGLTLDFEAIAEDDCSGPGALTWKYYIDENNDETFEYTSGQSTGASVEFSRYIPLGDHRIVYTVWHRCGNNTTEEQLVTIRNCKPPSAKCIHGLSTN
;
A
#
# COMPACT_ATOMS: atom_id res chain seq x y z
N THR A 1 15.25 13.73 12.17
CA THR A 1 15.18 12.38 12.73
C THR A 1 14.18 11.56 11.93
N THR A 2 14.44 10.26 11.73
CA THR A 2 13.57 9.35 10.99
C THR A 2 13.23 8.18 11.88
N PHE A 3 11.94 7.81 11.93
CA PHE A 3 11.43 6.65 12.65
C PHE A 3 10.65 5.77 11.68
N ASP A 4 10.78 4.47 11.85
CA ASP A 4 10.03 3.44 11.12
C ASP A 4 8.99 2.87 12.09
N VAL A 5 7.79 3.45 12.07
CA VAL A 5 6.68 3.12 12.97
C VAL A 5 5.34 3.34 12.28
N CYS A 6 4.33 2.62 12.75
CA CYS A 6 2.96 2.72 12.23
C CYS A 6 2.16 3.87 12.83
N GLU A 7 2.37 4.16 14.09
CA GLU A 7 1.53 5.06 14.88
C GLU A 7 2.28 6.30 15.32
N ILE A 8 1.64 7.45 15.17
CA ILE A 8 2.21 8.74 15.58
C ILE A 8 2.32 8.82 17.11
N ASP A 9 1.41 8.18 17.84
CA ASP A 9 1.37 8.21 19.29
C ASP A 9 2.63 7.59 19.92
N LEU A 10 3.32 6.67 19.22
CA LEU A 10 4.61 6.12 19.65
C LEU A 10 5.77 7.14 19.58
N LEU A 11 5.51 8.33 19.04
CA LEU A 11 6.48 9.41 18.91
C LEU A 11 6.25 10.52 19.94
N ASP A 12 5.39 10.28 20.95
CA ASP A 12 5.32 11.15 22.12
C ASP A 12 6.70 11.21 22.79
N PRO A 13 7.18 12.40 23.19
CA PRO A 13 8.46 12.52 23.88
C PRO A 13 8.62 11.60 25.07
N ASP A 14 7.54 11.33 25.82
CA ASP A 14 7.57 10.45 26.99
C ASP A 14 7.87 8.98 26.64
N ASP A 15 7.58 8.57 25.40
CA ASP A 15 7.84 7.21 24.88
C ASP A 15 9.17 7.08 24.16
N LEU A 16 9.81 8.20 23.81
CA LEU A 16 11.07 8.20 23.09
C LEU A 16 12.28 8.07 24.02
N GLN A 17 13.34 7.45 23.49
CA GLN A 17 14.62 7.38 24.18
C GLN A 17 15.49 8.61 23.89
N PRO A 18 16.37 9.02 24.85
CA PRO A 18 17.36 10.06 24.57
C PRO A 18 18.22 9.73 23.33
N PRO A 19 18.58 10.70 22.51
CA PRO A 19 18.40 12.16 22.67
C PRO A 19 17.15 12.73 21.98
N TYR A 20 16.14 11.91 21.69
CA TYR A 20 14.98 12.31 20.88
C TYR A 20 13.77 12.73 21.71
N ASN A 21 13.78 12.42 22.99
CA ASN A 21 12.70 12.63 23.93
C ASN A 21 12.58 14.10 24.41
N GLU A 22 13.70 14.79 24.54
CA GLU A 22 13.73 16.17 25.02
C GLU A 22 14.96 16.95 24.53
N PRO A 23 14.92 18.28 24.53
CA PRO A 23 16.09 19.09 24.24
C PRO A 23 17.17 18.89 25.31
N VAL A 24 18.41 18.69 24.88
CA VAL A 24 19.56 18.65 25.79
C VAL A 24 19.86 20.07 26.25
N LEU A 25 19.58 20.36 27.53
CA LEU A 25 19.87 21.65 28.15
C LEU A 25 21.28 21.63 28.72
N SER A 26 22.16 22.47 28.18
CA SER A 26 23.50 22.67 28.76
C SER A 26 23.40 23.74 29.86
N GLY A 27 23.45 23.30 31.11
CA GLY A 27 23.17 24.13 32.26
C GLY A 27 24.21 25.23 32.55
N GLY A 28 23.70 26.36 33.01
CA GLY A 28 24.40 27.37 33.82
C GLY A 28 24.36 27.02 35.31
N PRO A 29 24.85 27.91 36.18
CA PRO A 29 24.84 27.68 37.63
C PRO A 29 23.43 27.66 38.26
N CYS A 30 22.38 27.88 37.50
CA CYS A 30 20.98 27.82 37.86
C CYS A 30 20.25 26.79 37.01
N ASP A 31 19.65 25.80 37.64
CA ASP A 31 19.11 24.61 36.96
C ASP A 31 17.57 24.64 37.09
N MET A 32 16.94 25.72 36.61
CA MET A 32 15.49 25.88 36.58
C MET A 32 14.95 26.05 35.18
N ALA A 33 15.30 25.13 34.30
CA ALA A 33 14.78 25.10 32.94
C ALA A 33 13.68 24.05 32.77
N ALA A 34 12.67 24.37 31.97
CA ALA A 34 11.63 23.41 31.52
C ALA A 34 11.43 23.52 30.03
N ALA A 35 11.07 22.41 29.44
CA ALA A 35 10.73 22.32 28.03
C ALA A 35 9.27 21.89 27.83
N THR A 36 8.63 22.46 26.83
CA THR A 36 7.31 22.05 26.34
C THR A 36 7.40 21.87 24.84
N HIS A 37 6.48 21.11 24.24
CA HIS A 37 6.42 20.94 22.80
C HIS A 37 5.01 21.12 22.25
N GLU A 38 4.95 21.44 20.94
CA GLU A 38 3.74 21.42 20.13
C GLU A 38 4.05 20.75 18.80
N ASP A 39 3.19 19.82 18.36
CA ASP A 39 3.37 19.06 17.13
C ASP A 39 2.41 19.53 16.04
N ALA A 40 2.95 19.80 14.85
CA ALA A 40 2.18 19.96 13.63
C ALA A 40 2.44 18.74 12.72
N VAL A 41 1.40 17.95 12.46
CA VAL A 41 1.48 16.73 11.67
C VAL A 41 1.07 17.02 10.22
N PHE A 42 1.90 16.57 9.28
CA PHE A 42 1.66 16.66 7.85
C PHE A 42 1.61 15.24 7.27
N ASP A 43 0.50 14.92 6.61
CA ASP A 43 0.32 13.66 5.89
C ASP A 43 0.91 13.79 4.46
N PHE A 44 1.72 12.82 4.06
CA PHE A 44 2.32 12.75 2.74
C PHE A 44 1.85 11.47 2.03
N SER A 45 0.67 11.50 1.47
CA SER A 45 0.07 10.38 0.75
C SER A 45 0.61 10.12 -0.67
N ASN A 46 1.70 10.75 -1.08
CA ASN A 46 2.17 10.74 -2.47
C ASN A 46 3.64 10.31 -2.67
N GLY A 47 4.03 9.15 -2.14
CA GLY A 47 5.10 8.41 -2.79
C GLY A 47 6.55 8.68 -2.38
N ASP A 48 6.83 9.47 -1.35
CA ASP A 48 8.21 9.78 -0.91
C ASP A 48 8.72 8.89 0.26
N GLN A 49 8.19 7.67 0.41
CA GLN A 49 8.55 6.76 1.51
C GLN A 49 8.30 7.33 2.93
N ALA A 50 7.63 8.45 3.04
CA ALA A 50 7.24 9.04 4.31
C ALA A 50 5.73 9.01 4.45
N CYS A 51 5.23 8.38 5.52
CA CYS A 51 3.82 8.39 5.87
C CYS A 51 3.39 9.74 6.39
N PHE A 52 4.22 10.29 7.27
CA PHE A 52 3.99 11.56 7.95
C PHE A 52 5.28 12.33 8.15
N LYS A 53 5.11 13.63 8.33
CA LYS A 53 6.16 14.52 8.83
C LYS A 53 5.62 15.31 10.02
N ILE A 54 6.31 15.23 11.13
CA ILE A 54 5.96 16.00 12.31
C ILE A 54 6.96 17.15 12.43
N LEU A 55 6.45 18.36 12.56
CA LEU A 55 7.22 19.51 12.99
C LEU A 55 6.94 19.73 14.46
N ARG A 56 7.84 19.24 15.31
CA ARG A 56 7.78 19.41 16.77
C ARG A 56 8.47 20.71 17.13
N THR A 57 7.70 21.67 17.60
CA THR A 57 8.24 22.94 18.09
C THR A 57 8.48 22.85 19.59
N TRP A 58 9.75 22.77 19.95
CA TRP A 58 10.18 22.85 21.34
C TRP A 58 10.23 24.28 21.79
N THR A 59 9.70 24.55 22.99
CA THR A 59 9.86 25.81 23.71
C THR A 59 10.52 25.52 25.04
N VAL A 60 11.68 26.12 25.24
CA VAL A 60 12.47 25.99 26.48
C VAL A 60 12.43 27.31 27.25
N MET A 61 12.10 27.24 28.51
CA MET A 61 12.09 28.37 29.43
C MET A 61 13.08 28.13 30.58
N ASP A 62 13.99 29.08 30.77
CA ASP A 62 14.91 29.09 31.90
C ASP A 62 14.56 30.30 32.83
N TRP A 63 13.98 29.99 33.96
CA TRP A 63 13.55 31.02 34.95
C TRP A 63 14.72 31.84 35.47
N CYS A 64 15.92 31.29 35.50
CA CYS A 64 17.09 31.99 35.98
C CYS A 64 17.54 33.09 35.02
N GLN A 65 17.19 32.97 33.75
CA GLN A 65 17.54 33.92 32.71
C GLN A 65 16.40 34.86 32.29
N MET A 66 15.19 34.68 32.86
CA MET A 66 14.02 35.51 32.52
C MET A 66 14.23 37.01 32.70
N ASN A 67 15.16 37.43 33.55
CA ASN A 67 15.48 38.84 33.81
C ASN A 67 16.70 39.35 33.00
N THR A 68 17.25 38.53 32.10
CA THR A 68 18.35 38.90 31.22
C THR A 68 17.86 39.51 29.90
N GLN A 69 18.77 40.18 29.17
CA GLN A 69 18.42 40.73 27.85
C GLN A 69 18.00 39.69 26.82
N THR A 70 18.29 38.39 27.05
CA THR A 70 17.92 37.26 26.20
C THR A 70 16.53 36.67 26.52
N GLY A 71 15.92 37.10 27.68
CA GLY A 71 14.56 36.75 28.04
C GLY A 71 14.34 35.29 28.50
N GLY A 72 15.37 34.44 28.53
CA GLY A 72 15.29 33.06 29.03
C GLY A 72 14.28 32.15 28.33
N LEU A 73 13.90 32.50 27.10
CA LEU A 73 12.98 31.73 26.28
C LEU A 73 13.61 31.40 24.92
N TRP A 74 13.64 30.12 24.56
CA TRP A 74 14.15 29.64 23.29
C TRP A 74 13.13 28.74 22.61
N SER A 75 13.13 28.75 21.29
CA SER A 75 12.33 27.85 20.47
C SER A 75 13.22 27.13 19.45
N HIS A 76 12.93 25.86 19.21
CA HIS A 76 13.61 25.02 18.22
C HIS A 76 12.60 24.10 17.54
N ILE A 77 12.75 23.97 16.22
CA ILE A 77 11.91 23.04 15.44
C ILE A 77 12.68 21.76 15.17
N GLN A 78 12.20 20.66 15.72
CA GLN A 78 12.65 19.31 15.40
C GLN A 78 11.80 18.77 14.25
N VAL A 79 12.43 18.31 13.18
CA VAL A 79 11.76 17.65 12.06
C VAL A 79 11.85 16.16 12.27
N ILE A 80 10.70 15.51 12.38
CA ILE A 80 10.55 14.06 12.53
C ILE A 80 9.92 13.55 11.23
N LYS A 81 10.58 12.59 10.57
CA LYS A 81 10.07 11.88 9.41
C LYS A 81 9.63 10.49 9.86
N VAL A 82 8.37 10.17 9.64
CA VAL A 82 7.80 8.85 9.94
C VAL A 82 7.70 8.06 8.66
N MET A 83 8.28 6.89 8.67
CA MET A 83 8.29 5.95 7.54
C MET A 83 7.62 4.65 7.94
N ASN A 84 7.14 3.92 6.96
CA ASN A 84 6.89 2.49 7.07
C ASN A 84 7.71 1.82 5.96
N SER A 85 8.60 0.92 6.34
CA SER A 85 9.44 0.17 5.40
C SER A 85 8.84 -1.18 5.00
N VAL A 86 7.78 -1.61 5.67
CA VAL A 86 7.08 -2.86 5.39
C VAL A 86 6.07 -2.61 4.26
N ALA A 87 6.06 -3.48 3.26
CA ALA A 87 5.07 -3.44 2.18
C ALA A 87 3.85 -4.30 2.56
N PRO A 88 2.65 -4.01 2.01
CA PRO A 88 1.49 -4.87 2.17
C PRO A 88 1.79 -6.31 1.73
N GLU A 89 1.20 -7.29 2.39
CA GLU A 89 1.29 -8.69 2.01
C GLU A 89 0.00 -9.13 1.33
N ILE A 90 0.11 -9.64 0.07
CA ILE A 90 -1.02 -10.22 -0.66
C ILE A 90 -1.16 -11.68 -0.24
N GLU A 91 -2.38 -12.13 0.09
CA GLU A 91 -2.64 -13.54 0.31
C GLU A 91 -2.32 -14.35 -0.95
N PRO A 92 -1.81 -15.60 -0.81
CA PRO A 92 -1.45 -16.43 -1.95
C PRO A 92 -2.63 -16.64 -2.90
N ILE A 93 -2.46 -16.28 -4.17
CA ILE A 93 -3.46 -16.40 -5.22
C ILE A 93 -3.19 -17.68 -6.01
N ALA A 94 -4.21 -18.54 -6.12
CA ALA A 94 -4.08 -19.77 -6.90
C ALA A 94 -4.27 -19.49 -8.39
N ASP A 95 -3.48 -20.16 -9.23
CA ASP A 95 -3.68 -20.19 -10.66
C ASP A 95 -5.02 -20.87 -11.03
N LEU A 96 -5.64 -20.45 -12.12
CA LEU A 96 -6.90 -20.99 -12.62
C LEU A 96 -6.68 -21.79 -13.90
N ASP A 97 -7.26 -22.97 -13.97
CA ASP A 97 -7.28 -23.83 -15.16
C ASP A 97 -8.73 -24.29 -15.39
N GLU A 98 -9.42 -23.61 -16.30
CA GLU A 98 -10.86 -23.72 -16.45
C GLU A 98 -11.27 -24.20 -17.85
N CYS A 99 -12.38 -24.93 -17.90
CA CYS A 99 -12.94 -25.49 -19.13
C CYS A 99 -14.14 -24.68 -19.64
N SER A 100 -14.03 -24.16 -20.86
CA SER A 100 -15.17 -23.59 -21.57
C SER A 100 -15.92 -24.68 -22.39
N PHE A 101 -17.23 -24.72 -22.20
CA PHE A 101 -18.16 -25.56 -22.99
C PHE A 101 -19.01 -24.70 -23.94
N ASP A 102 -18.61 -23.47 -24.23
CA ASP A 102 -19.35 -22.57 -25.09
C ASP A 102 -19.56 -23.20 -26.48
N PRO A 103 -20.80 -23.29 -26.98
CA PRO A 103 -21.12 -23.79 -28.31
C PRO A 103 -20.38 -23.09 -29.46
N GLN A 104 -19.96 -21.86 -29.25
CA GLN A 104 -19.25 -21.02 -30.21
C GLN A 104 -17.73 -21.04 -30.04
N CYS A 105 -17.23 -21.89 -29.13
CA CYS A 105 -15.81 -21.96 -28.76
C CYS A 105 -15.29 -20.62 -28.19
N GLY A 106 -16.11 -19.94 -27.39
CA GLY A 106 -15.74 -18.75 -26.65
C GLY A 106 -15.07 -19.06 -25.30
N GLY A 107 -14.61 -18.03 -24.62
CA GLY A 107 -14.03 -18.10 -23.28
C GLY A 107 -15.07 -18.21 -22.17
N LEU A 108 -14.70 -17.76 -20.97
CA LEU A 108 -15.54 -17.73 -19.78
C LEU A 108 -15.57 -16.37 -19.15
N THR A 109 -16.66 -16.03 -18.47
CA THR A 109 -16.66 -14.93 -17.50
C THR A 109 -16.30 -15.52 -16.13
N LEU A 110 -15.24 -15.01 -15.54
CA LEU A 110 -14.73 -15.42 -14.24
C LEU A 110 -14.77 -14.23 -13.27
N ASP A 111 -14.94 -14.58 -12.01
CA ASP A 111 -14.83 -13.66 -10.88
C ASP A 111 -13.45 -13.81 -10.27
N PHE A 112 -12.81 -12.69 -10.01
CA PHE A 112 -11.46 -12.59 -9.48
C PHE A 112 -11.48 -11.82 -8.18
N GLU A 113 -10.65 -12.25 -7.23
CA GLU A 113 -10.45 -11.59 -5.95
C GLU A 113 -8.97 -11.68 -5.56
N ALA A 114 -8.44 -10.59 -5.02
CA ALA A 114 -7.17 -10.58 -4.32
C ALA A 114 -7.34 -9.82 -3.00
N ILE A 115 -6.75 -10.36 -1.94
CA ILE A 115 -6.84 -9.84 -0.57
C ILE A 115 -5.44 -9.49 -0.10
N ALA A 116 -5.30 -8.41 0.66
CA ALA A 116 -4.03 -8.05 1.29
C ALA A 116 -4.24 -7.48 2.68
N GLU A 117 -3.19 -7.64 3.48
CA GLU A 117 -3.06 -7.07 4.80
C GLU A 117 -1.80 -6.20 4.89
N ASP A 118 -1.81 -5.26 5.81
CA ASP A 118 -0.68 -4.36 6.09
C ASP A 118 -0.63 -4.07 7.58
N ASP A 119 0.55 -4.03 8.14
CA ASP A 119 0.77 -3.85 9.58
C ASP A 119 0.46 -2.43 10.06
N CYS A 120 0.53 -1.45 9.16
CA CYS A 120 0.35 -0.04 9.45
C CYS A 120 -0.92 0.58 8.87
N SER A 121 -1.55 -0.08 7.92
CA SER A 121 -2.73 0.42 7.23
C SER A 121 -3.94 -0.41 7.57
N GLY A 122 -4.99 0.22 8.10
CA GLY A 122 -6.26 -0.47 8.25
C GLY A 122 -6.79 -0.98 6.90
N PRO A 123 -7.69 -1.98 6.92
CA PRO A 123 -8.14 -2.68 5.71
C PRO A 123 -8.79 -1.78 4.64
N GLY A 124 -9.23 -0.59 5.00
CA GLY A 124 -9.77 0.40 4.04
C GLY A 124 -8.75 1.34 3.41
N ALA A 125 -7.48 1.29 3.82
CA ALA A 125 -6.45 2.25 3.43
C ALA A 125 -5.51 1.74 2.33
N LEU A 126 -5.65 0.48 1.92
CA LEU A 126 -4.88 -0.09 0.82
C LEU A 126 -5.45 0.38 -0.52
N THR A 127 -4.57 0.64 -1.47
CA THR A 127 -4.93 1.03 -2.84
C THR A 127 -4.53 -0.06 -3.81
N TRP A 128 -5.46 -0.50 -4.65
CA TRP A 128 -5.27 -1.57 -5.59
C TRP A 128 -5.27 -1.10 -7.03
N LYS A 129 -4.54 -1.83 -7.85
CA LYS A 129 -4.61 -1.78 -9.30
C LYS A 129 -4.29 -3.17 -9.86
N TYR A 130 -4.96 -3.57 -10.95
CA TYR A 130 -4.63 -4.80 -11.63
C TYR A 130 -4.46 -4.57 -13.13
N TYR A 131 -3.71 -5.47 -13.73
CA TYR A 131 -3.36 -5.47 -15.14
C TYR A 131 -3.66 -6.85 -15.70
N ILE A 132 -4.14 -6.93 -16.94
CA ILE A 132 -4.44 -8.18 -17.60
C ILE A 132 -3.65 -8.23 -18.91
N ASP A 133 -2.87 -9.29 -19.04
CA ASP A 133 -2.14 -9.70 -20.22
C ASP A 133 -2.90 -10.89 -20.83
N GLU A 134 -3.67 -10.61 -21.89
CA GLU A 134 -4.62 -11.57 -22.47
C GLU A 134 -3.96 -12.71 -23.25
N ASN A 135 -2.67 -12.60 -23.56
CA ASN A 135 -1.94 -13.59 -24.33
C ASN A 135 -0.71 -14.14 -23.61
N ASN A 136 -0.48 -13.67 -22.39
CA ASN A 136 0.73 -13.96 -21.60
C ASN A 136 2.02 -13.66 -22.39
N ASP A 137 2.03 -12.51 -23.11
CA ASP A 137 3.15 -12.06 -23.96
C ASP A 137 3.91 -10.86 -23.37
N GLU A 138 3.66 -10.56 -22.07
CA GLU A 138 4.22 -9.43 -21.30
C GLU A 138 3.65 -8.05 -21.71
N THR A 139 2.59 -8.03 -22.51
CA THR A 139 1.87 -6.81 -22.88
C THR A 139 0.53 -6.77 -22.15
N PHE A 140 0.21 -5.66 -21.52
CA PHE A 140 -1.07 -5.52 -20.81
C PHE A 140 -2.12 -4.88 -21.71
N GLU A 141 -3.12 -5.66 -22.15
CA GLU A 141 -4.26 -5.17 -22.93
C GLU A 141 -5.25 -4.40 -22.05
N TYR A 142 -5.24 -4.67 -20.76
CA TYR A 142 -6.12 -3.98 -19.83
C TYR A 142 -5.41 -3.55 -18.55
N THR A 143 -5.75 -2.34 -18.12
CA THR A 143 -5.31 -1.77 -16.85
C THR A 143 -6.53 -1.22 -16.11
N SER A 144 -6.75 -1.66 -14.88
CA SER A 144 -7.86 -1.15 -14.05
C SER A 144 -7.66 0.30 -13.63
N GLY A 145 -8.75 0.95 -13.20
CA GLY A 145 -8.66 2.12 -12.32
C GLY A 145 -8.09 1.74 -10.95
N GLN A 146 -7.84 2.73 -10.11
CA GLN A 146 -7.51 2.51 -8.71
C GLN A 146 -8.78 2.24 -7.90
N SER A 147 -8.71 1.31 -6.96
CA SER A 147 -9.72 1.04 -5.94
C SER A 147 -9.07 1.00 -4.56
N THR A 148 -9.86 1.20 -3.51
CA THR A 148 -9.39 1.16 -2.12
C THR A 148 -10.17 0.11 -1.34
N GLY A 149 -9.48 -0.63 -0.47
CA GLY A 149 -10.08 -1.68 0.35
C GLY A 149 -9.06 -2.74 0.77
N ALA A 150 -9.50 -3.68 1.61
CA ALA A 150 -8.72 -4.87 1.95
C ALA A 150 -8.58 -5.84 0.78
N SER A 151 -9.51 -5.77 -0.17
CA SER A 151 -9.54 -6.63 -1.36
C SER A 151 -9.81 -5.82 -2.63
N VAL A 152 -9.49 -6.43 -3.76
CA VAL A 152 -9.97 -6.05 -5.08
C VAL A 152 -10.75 -7.20 -5.67
N GLU A 153 -11.97 -6.90 -6.13
CA GLU A 153 -12.87 -7.86 -6.76
C GLU A 153 -13.30 -7.35 -8.13
N PHE A 154 -13.36 -8.22 -9.12
CA PHE A 154 -13.89 -7.89 -10.45
C PHE A 154 -14.33 -9.13 -11.21
N SER A 155 -15.29 -8.97 -12.13
CA SER A 155 -15.71 -9.98 -13.09
C SER A 155 -15.21 -9.61 -14.47
N ARG A 156 -14.67 -10.57 -15.21
CA ARG A 156 -14.20 -10.34 -16.58
C ARG A 156 -14.39 -11.57 -17.47
N TYR A 157 -14.76 -11.31 -18.71
CA TYR A 157 -14.69 -12.33 -19.76
C TYR A 157 -13.22 -12.55 -20.15
N ILE A 158 -12.78 -13.81 -20.08
CA ILE A 158 -11.44 -14.27 -20.46
C ILE A 158 -11.60 -15.18 -21.67
N PRO A 159 -10.92 -14.90 -22.80
CA PRO A 159 -10.98 -15.75 -24.00
C PRO A 159 -10.32 -17.11 -23.77
N LEU A 160 -10.33 -17.98 -24.77
CA LEU A 160 -9.55 -19.23 -24.73
C LEU A 160 -8.06 -18.92 -24.84
N GLY A 161 -7.22 -19.60 -24.06
CA GLY A 161 -5.77 -19.46 -24.08
C GLY A 161 -5.19 -19.31 -22.67
N ASP A 162 -3.94 -18.90 -22.66
CA ASP A 162 -3.17 -18.61 -21.45
C ASP A 162 -3.10 -17.10 -21.23
N HIS A 163 -3.42 -16.68 -20.03
CA HIS A 163 -3.52 -15.28 -19.63
C HIS A 163 -2.78 -15.07 -18.32
N ARG A 164 -2.39 -13.83 -18.03
CA ARG A 164 -1.77 -13.44 -16.80
C ARG A 164 -2.47 -12.22 -16.23
N ILE A 165 -2.79 -12.26 -14.93
CA ILE A 165 -3.31 -11.13 -14.18
C ILE A 165 -2.25 -10.73 -13.18
N VAL A 166 -1.91 -9.45 -13.15
CA VAL A 166 -0.94 -8.88 -12.22
C VAL A 166 -1.68 -7.94 -11.30
N TYR A 167 -1.65 -8.24 -10.01
CA TYR A 167 -2.22 -7.41 -8.96
C TYR A 167 -1.12 -6.58 -8.31
N THR A 168 -1.38 -5.32 -8.05
CA THR A 168 -0.48 -4.47 -7.30
C THR A 168 -1.27 -3.75 -6.21
N VAL A 169 -0.77 -3.81 -4.98
CA VAL A 169 -1.36 -3.14 -3.83
C VAL A 169 -0.33 -2.19 -3.22
N TRP A 170 -0.79 -1.01 -2.83
CA TRP A 170 0.01 0.00 -2.13
C TRP A 170 -0.65 0.37 -0.81
N HIS A 171 0.14 0.61 0.19
CA HIS A 171 -0.31 1.38 1.33
C HIS A 171 0.01 2.88 1.16
N ARG A 172 -0.54 3.73 2.02
CA ARG A 172 -0.45 5.19 1.89
C ARG A 172 0.97 5.76 1.92
N CYS A 173 1.94 5.04 2.48
CA CYS A 173 3.35 5.46 2.54
C CYS A 173 4.14 5.16 1.25
N GLY A 174 3.50 4.52 0.26
CA GLY A 174 4.05 4.29 -1.07
C GLY A 174 4.70 2.94 -1.30
N ASN A 175 4.91 2.10 -0.26
CA ASN A 175 5.36 0.74 -0.47
C ASN A 175 4.28 -0.09 -1.14
N ASN A 176 4.69 -1.05 -1.94
CA ASN A 176 3.76 -1.88 -2.71
C ASN A 176 4.27 -3.31 -2.81
N THR A 177 3.33 -4.19 -3.07
CA THR A 177 3.56 -5.60 -3.41
C THR A 177 2.81 -5.92 -4.68
N THR A 178 3.38 -6.81 -5.46
CA THR A 178 2.82 -7.28 -6.72
C THR A 178 2.77 -8.80 -6.69
N GLU A 179 1.63 -9.37 -7.09
CA GLU A 179 1.40 -10.80 -7.24
C GLU A 179 0.82 -11.10 -8.63
N GLU A 180 1.12 -12.28 -9.15
CA GLU A 180 0.67 -12.74 -10.46
C GLU A 180 -0.22 -13.97 -10.32
N GLN A 181 -1.26 -14.04 -11.15
CA GLN A 181 -2.14 -15.18 -11.30
C GLN A 181 -2.15 -15.63 -12.76
N LEU A 182 -1.83 -16.88 -13.01
CA LEU A 182 -1.97 -17.47 -14.32
C LEU A 182 -3.39 -18.02 -14.50
N VAL A 183 -3.98 -17.77 -15.67
CA VAL A 183 -5.34 -18.20 -16.01
C VAL A 183 -5.33 -18.89 -17.35
N THR A 184 -5.60 -20.19 -17.36
CA THR A 184 -5.70 -21.00 -18.59
C THR A 184 -7.16 -21.35 -18.85
N ILE A 185 -7.70 -20.97 -20.00
CA ILE A 185 -9.04 -21.32 -20.44
C ILE A 185 -8.97 -22.30 -21.62
N ARG A 186 -9.44 -23.53 -21.38
CA ARG A 186 -9.42 -24.60 -22.37
C ARG A 186 -10.79 -24.79 -23.01
N ASN A 187 -10.79 -25.11 -24.30
CA ASN A 187 -12.00 -25.56 -24.97
C ASN A 187 -12.23 -27.06 -24.66
N CYS A 188 -13.22 -27.33 -23.80
CA CYS A 188 -13.59 -28.70 -23.40
C CYS A 188 -14.88 -29.19 -24.08
N LYS A 189 -15.38 -28.46 -25.07
CA LYS A 189 -16.55 -28.87 -25.82
C LYS A 189 -16.24 -30.14 -26.62
N PRO A 190 -16.98 -31.23 -26.47
CA PRO A 190 -16.78 -32.44 -27.28
C PRO A 190 -17.07 -32.14 -28.75
N PRO A 191 -16.31 -32.73 -29.70
CA PRO A 191 -16.57 -32.56 -31.12
C PRO A 191 -17.96 -33.08 -31.46
N SER A 192 -18.79 -32.25 -32.09
CA SER A 192 -20.10 -32.68 -32.57
C SER A 192 -19.95 -33.35 -33.94
N ALA A 193 -20.38 -34.61 -34.06
CA ALA A 193 -20.47 -35.28 -35.36
C ALA A 193 -21.55 -34.57 -36.20
N LYS A 194 -21.15 -33.92 -37.28
CA LYS A 194 -22.10 -33.39 -38.26
C LYS A 194 -22.41 -34.48 -39.26
N CYS A 195 -23.58 -35.10 -39.15
CA CYS A 195 -24.05 -36.02 -40.20
C CYS A 195 -24.25 -35.23 -41.49
N ILE A 196 -23.47 -35.52 -42.50
CA ILE A 196 -23.69 -35.02 -43.85
C ILE A 196 -24.85 -35.83 -44.43
N HIS A 197 -26.06 -35.27 -44.43
CA HIS A 197 -27.18 -35.85 -45.14
C HIS A 197 -26.97 -35.64 -46.63
N GLY A 198 -26.92 -36.68 -47.41
CA GLY A 198 -26.95 -36.62 -48.87
C GLY A 198 -25.80 -37.25 -49.63
N LEU A 199 -25.06 -38.18 -49.03
CA LEU A 199 -24.22 -39.11 -49.83
C LEU A 199 -25.12 -40.27 -50.28
N SER A 200 -25.73 -40.13 -51.48
CA SER A 200 -26.30 -41.28 -52.17
C SER A 200 -25.15 -41.91 -52.96
N THR A 201 -24.80 -43.15 -52.65
CA THR A 201 -23.99 -43.99 -53.52
C THR A 201 -24.86 -44.54 -54.66
N ASN A 202 -24.56 -44.14 -55.89
CA ASN A 202 -25.08 -44.85 -57.06
C ASN A 202 -24.31 -46.16 -57.26
#